data_932c0ee422596804bd0b85566cc9999a
#
_entry.id   932c0ee422596804bd0b85566cc9999a
#
_cell.length_a   1.000
_cell.length_b   1.000
_cell.length_c   1.000
_cell.angle_alpha   90.00
_cell.angle_beta   90.00
_cell.angle_gamma   90.00
#
_symmetry.space_group_name_H-M   'P 1'
#
loop_
_entity.id
_entity.type
_entity.pdbx_description
1 polymer ?
#
loop_
_entity_poly.entity_id
_entity_poly.type
_entity_poly.pdbx_seq_one_letter_code
_entity_poly.pdbx_strand_id
1 'polypeptide(L)'
;LPKVFPDFFMGTFVIKILNFIYYSFSFTGKKISSIDEFFYPLDKINNWNVIYGKKGFISYQCSVPVKNSYKSIYQILKILKKNKIYSFVSVLKSMGKNDKLLSFGQKGFTLVFDFPIYPKIFDVLFKLDMVVLKNKGKVYLTKDSRISHENFNKINKEFKNIGFKKFRDKVKNYFNSVQSERLGI
;
A
#
# COMPACT_ATOMS: atom_id res chain seq x y z
N LEU A 1 -22.70 -1.77 -10.44
CA LEU A 1 -22.16 -0.40 -10.48
C LEU A 1 -22.22 0.14 -11.92
N PRO A 2 -22.36 1.47 -12.13
CA PRO A 2 -22.31 2.07 -13.45
C PRO A 2 -20.95 1.81 -14.12
N LYS A 3 -20.91 1.83 -15.48
CA LYS A 3 -19.68 1.56 -16.22
C LYS A 3 -18.53 2.52 -15.91
N VAL A 4 -18.81 3.74 -15.45
CA VAL A 4 -17.83 4.74 -15.03
C VAL A 4 -18.46 5.61 -13.94
N PHE A 5 -17.74 5.81 -12.84
CA PHE A 5 -18.11 6.80 -11.84
C PHE A 5 -17.52 8.17 -12.18
N PRO A 6 -18.25 9.26 -11.98
CA PRO A 6 -17.70 10.60 -12.11
C PRO A 6 -16.54 10.83 -11.13
N ASP A 7 -15.51 11.57 -11.56
CA ASP A 7 -14.29 11.82 -10.76
C ASP A 7 -14.57 12.49 -9.42
N PHE A 8 -15.67 13.24 -9.28
CA PHE A 8 -16.04 13.89 -8.03
C PHE A 8 -16.35 12.92 -6.88
N PHE A 9 -16.74 11.66 -7.17
CA PHE A 9 -16.98 10.65 -6.14
C PHE A 9 -15.75 10.36 -5.28
N MET A 10 -14.57 10.55 -5.83
CA MET A 10 -13.31 10.46 -5.09
C MET A 10 -12.87 11.79 -4.46
N GLY A 11 -13.76 12.80 -4.51
CA GLY A 11 -13.50 14.10 -3.89
C GLY A 11 -13.51 14.04 -2.36
N THR A 12 -12.74 14.94 -1.75
CA THR A 12 -12.58 15.06 -0.29
C THR A 12 -13.90 15.08 0.47
N PHE A 13 -14.90 15.77 -0.07
CA PHE A 13 -16.20 15.94 0.60
C PHE A 13 -16.97 14.63 0.66
N VAL A 14 -17.08 13.94 -0.47
CA VAL A 14 -17.79 12.65 -0.56
C VAL A 14 -17.13 11.60 0.33
N ILE A 15 -15.79 11.49 0.29
CA ILE A 15 -15.07 10.54 1.16
C ILE A 15 -15.27 10.85 2.64
N LYS A 16 -15.31 12.13 3.04
CA LYS A 16 -15.61 12.49 4.44
C LYS A 16 -17.01 12.07 4.86
N ILE A 17 -18.02 12.28 4.01
CA ILE A 17 -19.39 11.84 4.29
C ILE A 17 -19.45 10.32 4.40
N LEU A 18 -18.87 9.59 3.44
CA LEU A 18 -18.83 8.13 3.48
C LEU A 18 -18.15 7.61 4.74
N ASN A 19 -17.00 8.19 5.10
CA ASN A 19 -16.30 7.81 6.33
C ASN A 19 -17.13 8.12 7.59
N PHE A 20 -17.83 9.25 7.63
CA PHE A 20 -18.71 9.59 8.74
C PHE A 20 -19.85 8.59 8.86
N ILE A 21 -20.53 8.27 7.75
CA ILE A 21 -21.61 7.27 7.72
C ILE A 21 -21.06 5.91 8.18
N TYR A 22 -19.96 5.45 7.58
CA TYR A 22 -19.34 4.18 7.94
C TYR A 22 -18.98 4.11 9.43
N TYR A 23 -18.35 5.15 9.97
CA TYR A 23 -17.98 5.21 11.39
C TYR A 23 -19.20 5.22 12.31
N SER A 24 -20.22 6.02 11.98
CA SER A 24 -21.42 6.17 12.80
C SER A 24 -22.30 4.92 12.85
N PHE A 25 -22.32 4.16 11.75
CA PHE A 25 -23.11 2.93 11.64
C PHE A 25 -22.29 1.64 11.82
N SER A 26 -20.99 1.77 12.10
CA SER A 26 -20.14 0.59 12.34
C SER A 26 -20.50 -0.06 13.66
N PHE A 27 -20.80 -1.36 13.60
CA PHE A 27 -21.03 -2.16 14.80
C PHE A 27 -19.73 -2.38 15.57
N THR A 28 -19.71 -2.05 16.86
CA THR A 28 -18.52 -2.15 17.72
C THR A 28 -18.44 -3.44 18.53
N GLY A 29 -19.45 -4.32 18.44
CA GLY A 29 -19.52 -5.59 19.15
C GLY A 29 -18.82 -6.74 18.43
N LYS A 30 -18.87 -7.92 19.04
CA LYS A 30 -18.42 -9.16 18.42
C LYS A 30 -19.39 -9.55 17.29
N LYS A 31 -18.88 -9.78 16.09
CA LYS A 31 -19.65 -10.23 14.94
C LYS A 31 -19.07 -11.56 14.43
N ILE A 32 -19.92 -12.51 14.17
CA ILE A 32 -19.56 -13.75 13.46
C ILE A 32 -19.76 -13.45 11.97
N SER A 33 -18.74 -13.71 11.17
CA SER A 33 -18.79 -13.60 9.71
C SER A 33 -18.16 -14.82 9.06
N SER A 34 -18.50 -15.11 7.81
CA SER A 34 -17.80 -16.13 7.03
C SER A 34 -16.37 -15.72 6.74
N ILE A 35 -15.52 -16.68 6.38
CA ILE A 35 -14.13 -16.42 5.97
C ILE A 35 -14.10 -15.47 4.78
N ASP A 36 -14.95 -15.69 3.80
CA ASP A 36 -15.01 -14.85 2.59
C ASP A 36 -15.42 -13.42 2.91
N GLU A 37 -16.44 -13.23 3.74
CA GLU A 37 -16.85 -11.88 4.17
C GLU A 37 -15.78 -11.13 4.93
N PHE A 38 -14.99 -11.84 5.73
CA PHE A 38 -13.92 -11.23 6.52
C PHE A 38 -12.69 -10.88 5.68
N PHE A 39 -12.24 -11.80 4.81
CA PHE A 39 -11.01 -11.59 4.02
C PHE A 39 -11.23 -10.86 2.70
N TYR A 40 -12.44 -11.00 2.10
CA TYR A 40 -12.76 -10.49 0.76
C TYR A 40 -14.02 -9.61 0.76
N PRO A 41 -14.11 -8.58 1.60
CA PRO A 41 -15.33 -7.78 1.73
C PRO A 41 -15.75 -7.05 0.44
N LEU A 42 -14.80 -6.78 -0.46
CA LEU A 42 -15.07 -6.11 -1.73
C LEU A 42 -15.52 -7.05 -2.84
N ASP A 43 -15.32 -8.35 -2.72
CA ASP A 43 -15.72 -9.33 -3.75
C ASP A 43 -17.26 -9.42 -3.93
N LYS A 44 -18.01 -8.95 -2.94
CA LYS A 44 -19.48 -8.79 -3.03
C LYS A 44 -19.92 -7.66 -3.96
N ILE A 45 -19.01 -6.76 -4.33
CA ILE A 45 -19.29 -5.58 -5.15
C ILE A 45 -18.69 -5.78 -6.53
N ASN A 46 -19.51 -6.20 -7.50
CA ASN A 46 -19.05 -6.35 -8.86
C ASN A 46 -18.50 -5.04 -9.41
N ASN A 47 -17.31 -5.11 -10.03
CA ASN A 47 -16.63 -3.96 -10.63
C ASN A 47 -16.38 -2.79 -9.65
N TRP A 48 -16.06 -3.07 -8.38
CA TRP A 48 -15.81 -2.04 -7.37
C TRP A 48 -14.69 -1.05 -7.80
N ASN A 49 -13.75 -1.49 -8.62
CA ASN A 49 -12.65 -0.69 -9.13
C ASN A 49 -13.08 0.49 -10.02
N VAL A 50 -14.27 0.45 -10.64
CA VAL A 50 -14.77 1.54 -11.51
C VAL A 50 -15.00 2.85 -10.73
N ILE A 51 -15.07 2.78 -9.39
CA ILE A 51 -15.21 3.96 -8.53
C ILE A 51 -14.04 4.94 -8.67
N TYR A 52 -12.88 4.46 -9.08
CA TYR A 52 -11.66 5.27 -9.30
C TYR A 52 -11.64 6.00 -10.66
N GLY A 53 -12.73 5.90 -11.44
CA GLY A 53 -12.86 6.58 -12.73
C GLY A 53 -12.02 5.95 -13.84
N LYS A 54 -11.92 6.66 -14.98
CA LYS A 54 -11.27 6.14 -16.19
C LYS A 54 -9.77 5.92 -16.07
N LYS A 55 -9.09 6.68 -15.19
CA LYS A 55 -7.63 6.57 -14.99
C LYS A 55 -7.24 5.42 -14.08
N GLY A 56 -8.22 4.80 -13.42
CA GLY A 56 -7.98 3.72 -12.49
C GLY A 56 -7.32 4.18 -11.18
N PHE A 57 -6.64 3.27 -10.52
CA PHE A 57 -6.03 3.52 -9.21
C PHE A 57 -4.63 2.94 -9.10
N ILE A 58 -3.89 3.45 -8.13
CA ILE A 58 -2.60 2.92 -7.70
C ILE A 58 -2.70 2.45 -6.26
N SER A 59 -2.31 1.21 -6.01
CA SER A 59 -2.16 0.69 -4.65
C SER A 59 -0.81 1.07 -4.07
N TYR A 60 -0.81 1.53 -2.84
CA TYR A 60 0.40 1.75 -2.06
C TYR A 60 0.34 0.92 -0.78
N GLN A 61 1.34 0.09 -0.55
CA GLN A 61 1.43 -0.69 0.67
C GLN A 61 2.83 -0.63 1.25
N CYS A 62 2.92 -0.29 2.53
CA CYS A 62 4.17 -0.27 3.27
C CYS A 62 4.04 -0.96 4.62
N SER A 63 5.15 -1.42 5.16
CA SER A 63 5.26 -1.91 6.52
C SER A 63 6.22 -1.06 7.33
N VAL A 64 5.95 -0.90 8.63
CA VAL A 64 6.77 -0.15 9.57
C VAL A 64 7.00 -0.96 10.83
N PRO A 65 8.22 -0.96 11.40
CA PRO A 65 8.53 -1.73 12.61
C PRO A 65 7.79 -1.17 13.84
N VAL A 66 7.48 -2.02 14.82
CA VAL A 66 6.77 -1.64 16.06
C VAL A 66 7.35 -0.37 16.68
N LYS A 67 8.68 -0.33 16.84
CA LYS A 67 9.38 0.79 17.49
C LYS A 67 9.07 2.16 16.90
N ASN A 68 8.87 2.22 15.58
CA ASN A 68 8.67 3.46 14.83
C ASN A 68 7.23 3.60 14.30
N SER A 69 6.32 2.67 14.63
CA SER A 69 5.01 2.57 13.98
C SER A 69 4.17 3.82 14.16
N TYR A 70 3.95 4.28 15.38
CA TYR A 70 3.15 5.46 15.67
C TYR A 70 3.65 6.69 14.88
N LYS A 71 4.96 6.96 14.99
CA LYS A 71 5.58 8.10 14.31
C LYS A 71 5.43 8.03 12.79
N SER A 72 5.66 6.85 12.22
CA SER A 72 5.57 6.63 10.77
C SER A 72 4.14 6.78 10.27
N ILE A 73 3.18 6.12 10.93
CA ILE A 73 1.76 6.19 10.59
C ILE A 73 1.27 7.63 10.68
N TYR A 74 1.59 8.33 11.76
CA TYR A 74 1.23 9.74 11.94
C TYR A 74 1.79 10.62 10.82
N GLN A 75 3.07 10.46 10.46
CA GLN A 75 3.70 11.23 9.38
C GLN A 75 3.07 10.93 8.02
N ILE A 76 2.79 9.66 7.71
CA ILE A 76 2.11 9.26 6.48
C ILE A 76 0.74 9.93 6.39
N LEU A 77 -0.09 9.79 7.42
CA LEU A 77 -1.43 10.40 7.45
C LEU A 77 -1.37 11.93 7.38
N LYS A 78 -0.39 12.57 8.03
CA LYS A 78 -0.17 14.02 7.96
C LYS A 78 0.17 14.47 6.54
N ILE A 79 1.02 13.73 5.82
CA ILE A 79 1.36 14.03 4.41
C ILE A 79 0.11 13.91 3.54
N LEU A 80 -0.65 12.84 3.67
CA LEU A 80 -1.89 12.63 2.91
C LEU A 80 -2.90 13.75 3.18
N LYS A 81 -3.14 14.10 4.44
CA LYS A 81 -4.04 15.19 4.83
C LYS A 81 -3.60 16.54 4.27
N LYS A 82 -2.30 16.88 4.38
CA LYS A 82 -1.75 18.14 3.86
C LYS A 82 -1.94 18.29 2.36
N ASN A 83 -1.82 17.19 1.63
CA ASN A 83 -1.98 17.18 0.16
C ASN A 83 -3.44 16.97 -0.27
N LYS A 84 -4.39 16.87 0.67
CA LYS A 84 -5.82 16.59 0.44
C LYS A 84 -6.04 15.31 -0.35
N ILE A 85 -5.23 14.28 -0.07
CA ILE A 85 -5.31 12.97 -0.70
C ILE A 85 -6.00 12.00 0.24
N TYR A 86 -7.03 11.37 -0.27
CA TYR A 86 -7.86 10.42 0.47
C TYR A 86 -7.93 9.11 -0.28
N SER A 87 -7.92 8.03 0.47
CA SER A 87 -8.09 6.67 -0.06
C SER A 87 -9.49 6.20 0.25
N PHE A 88 -10.14 5.57 -0.72
CA PHE A 88 -11.42 4.91 -0.51
C PHE A 88 -11.23 3.63 0.31
N VAL A 89 -10.18 2.87 0.00
CA VAL A 89 -9.80 1.68 0.77
C VAL A 89 -8.52 1.96 1.52
N SER A 90 -8.60 1.92 2.86
CA SER A 90 -7.44 2.06 3.74
C SER A 90 -7.45 0.92 4.76
N VAL A 91 -6.35 0.20 4.88
CA VAL A 91 -6.25 -0.93 5.80
C VAL A 91 -5.00 -0.80 6.66
N LEU A 92 -5.18 -1.00 7.96
CA LEU A 92 -4.09 -1.15 8.93
C LEU A 92 -4.12 -2.57 9.49
N LYS A 93 -2.99 -3.29 9.37
CA LYS A 93 -2.86 -4.66 9.90
C LYS A 93 -1.61 -4.77 10.78
N SER A 94 -1.70 -5.56 11.85
CA SER A 94 -0.52 -6.03 12.57
C SER A 94 0.18 -7.15 11.80
N MET A 95 1.50 -7.21 11.88
CA MET A 95 2.30 -8.23 11.21
C MET A 95 3.30 -8.86 12.17
N GLY A 96 3.45 -10.18 12.06
CA GLY A 96 4.49 -10.95 12.72
C GLY A 96 5.87 -10.81 12.06
N LYS A 97 6.87 -11.40 12.69
CA LYS A 97 8.23 -11.49 12.14
C LYS A 97 8.26 -12.45 10.94
N ASN A 98 8.95 -12.05 9.89
CA ASN A 98 9.25 -12.91 8.75
C ASN A 98 10.68 -12.64 8.28
N ASP A 99 11.54 -13.63 8.39
CA ASP A 99 12.98 -13.54 8.13
C ASP A 99 13.37 -14.21 6.80
N LYS A 100 12.40 -14.61 5.96
CA LYS A 100 12.71 -15.23 4.67
C LYS A 100 13.24 -14.19 3.68
N LEU A 101 13.88 -14.69 2.60
CA LEU A 101 14.40 -13.91 1.47
C LEU A 101 13.46 -12.77 1.13
N LEU A 102 13.91 -11.66 0.69
CA LEU A 102 13.19 -10.46 0.21
C LEU A 102 11.75 -10.29 0.78
N SER A 103 11.58 -10.69 2.04
CA SER A 103 10.27 -10.67 2.68
C SER A 103 9.80 -9.25 2.96
N PHE A 104 8.56 -8.96 2.62
CA PHE A 104 7.87 -7.73 3.02
C PHE A 104 7.54 -7.71 4.51
N GLY A 105 7.20 -8.87 5.09
CA GLY A 105 6.79 -8.98 6.49
C GLY A 105 7.90 -8.61 7.46
N GLN A 106 7.57 -7.75 8.43
CA GLN A 106 8.41 -7.45 9.59
C GLN A 106 7.51 -7.27 10.80
N LYS A 107 8.01 -7.59 12.00
CA LYS A 107 7.24 -7.38 13.23
C LYS A 107 6.86 -5.89 13.35
N GLY A 108 5.57 -5.59 13.19
CA GLY A 108 5.09 -4.21 13.18
C GLY A 108 3.69 -4.08 12.58
N PHE A 109 3.52 -3.04 11.79
CA PHE A 109 2.24 -2.74 11.15
C PHE A 109 2.43 -2.54 9.65
N THR A 110 1.41 -2.92 8.87
CA THR A 110 1.32 -2.59 7.45
C THR A 110 0.13 -1.67 7.19
N LEU A 111 0.36 -0.70 6.34
CA LEU A 111 -0.64 0.24 5.82
C LEU A 111 -0.86 -0.04 4.35
N VAL A 112 -2.13 -0.09 3.95
CA VAL A 112 -2.54 -0.21 2.55
C VAL A 112 -3.43 0.97 2.21
N PHE A 113 -3.23 1.54 1.04
CA PHE A 113 -4.04 2.61 0.48
C PHE A 113 -4.23 2.38 -1.01
N ASP A 114 -5.45 2.60 -1.50
CA ASP A 114 -5.75 2.65 -2.92
C ASP A 114 -6.15 4.08 -3.29
N PHE A 115 -5.37 4.70 -4.16
CA PHE A 115 -5.55 6.10 -4.57
C PHE A 115 -5.93 6.19 -6.04
N PRO A 116 -6.86 7.08 -6.43
CA PRO A 116 -7.09 7.38 -7.84
C PRO A 116 -5.82 7.97 -8.48
N ILE A 117 -5.60 7.65 -9.77
CA ILE A 117 -4.44 8.14 -10.50
C ILE A 117 -4.68 9.58 -10.95
N TYR A 118 -3.81 10.49 -10.52
CA TYR A 118 -3.73 11.88 -10.98
C TYR A 118 -2.28 12.39 -10.83
N PRO A 119 -1.85 13.45 -11.56
CA PRO A 119 -0.44 13.82 -11.65
C PRO A 119 0.28 13.96 -10.31
N LYS A 120 -0.35 14.63 -9.34
CA LYS A 120 0.25 14.87 -8.00
C LYS A 120 0.46 13.62 -7.15
N ILE A 121 -0.18 12.48 -7.47
CA ILE A 121 -0.12 11.30 -6.60
C ILE A 121 1.31 10.77 -6.50
N PHE A 122 2.05 10.77 -7.59
CA PHE A 122 3.41 10.20 -7.62
C PHE A 122 4.38 10.96 -6.71
N ASP A 123 4.31 12.30 -6.67
CA ASP A 123 5.11 13.11 -5.77
C ASP A 123 4.80 12.83 -4.30
N VAL A 124 3.53 12.60 -4.00
CA VAL A 124 3.12 12.29 -2.64
C VAL A 124 3.57 10.89 -2.25
N LEU A 125 3.41 9.90 -3.13
CA LEU A 125 3.91 8.55 -2.88
C LEU A 125 5.42 8.53 -2.67
N PHE A 126 6.18 9.33 -3.41
CA PHE A 126 7.61 9.51 -3.15
C PHE A 126 7.89 10.04 -1.73
N LYS A 127 7.12 11.04 -1.26
CA LYS A 127 7.25 11.54 0.12
C LYS A 127 6.91 10.47 1.16
N LEU A 128 5.93 9.59 0.87
CA LEU A 128 5.62 8.46 1.74
C LEU A 128 6.80 7.46 1.79
N ASP A 129 7.44 7.18 0.65
CA ASP A 129 8.62 6.31 0.63
C ASP A 129 9.75 6.86 1.51
N MET A 130 9.97 8.18 1.49
CA MET A 130 10.98 8.79 2.34
C MET A 130 10.68 8.64 3.83
N VAL A 131 9.40 8.68 4.23
CA VAL A 131 8.99 8.38 5.61
C VAL A 131 9.25 6.92 5.95
N VAL A 132 8.88 6.00 5.05
CA VAL A 132 9.08 4.56 5.22
C VAL A 132 10.57 4.24 5.37
N LEU A 133 11.40 4.75 4.46
CA LEU A 133 12.87 4.61 4.49
C LEU A 133 13.48 5.09 5.81
N LYS A 134 13.16 6.33 6.20
CA LYS A 134 13.69 6.96 7.42
C LYS A 134 13.36 6.16 8.67
N ASN A 135 12.23 5.47 8.68
CA ASN A 135 11.76 4.70 9.83
C ASN A 135 12.02 3.19 9.71
N LYS A 136 12.92 2.76 8.82
CA LYS A 136 13.28 1.35 8.61
C LYS A 136 12.08 0.48 8.19
N GLY A 137 11.17 1.07 7.45
CA GLY A 137 10.04 0.37 6.86
C GLY A 137 10.36 -0.25 5.51
N LYS A 138 9.39 -0.92 4.93
CA LYS A 138 9.48 -1.57 3.62
C LYS A 138 8.28 -1.21 2.76
N VAL A 139 8.48 -1.10 1.45
CA VAL A 139 7.42 -1.00 0.45
C VAL A 139 7.12 -2.38 -0.11
N TYR A 140 5.85 -2.70 -0.33
CA TYR A 140 5.42 -4.01 -0.82
C TYR A 140 5.55 -4.09 -2.33
N LEU A 141 6.53 -4.86 -2.79
CA LEU A 141 6.87 -4.96 -4.21
C LEU A 141 5.73 -5.47 -5.10
N THR A 142 4.88 -6.36 -4.61
CA THR A 142 3.74 -6.89 -5.39
C THR A 142 2.72 -5.80 -5.78
N LYS A 143 2.64 -4.73 -4.99
CA LYS A 143 1.78 -3.56 -5.27
C LYS A 143 2.55 -2.36 -5.80
N ASP A 144 3.87 -2.47 -5.88
CA ASP A 144 4.71 -1.37 -6.33
C ASP A 144 4.93 -1.38 -7.83
N SER A 145 4.66 -0.25 -8.47
CA SER A 145 4.89 -0.02 -9.90
C SER A 145 5.89 1.11 -10.19
N ARG A 146 6.52 1.73 -9.16
CA ARG A 146 7.16 3.03 -9.32
C ARG A 146 8.41 3.29 -8.47
N ILE A 147 8.68 2.51 -7.42
CA ILE A 147 9.86 2.76 -6.57
C ILE A 147 11.14 2.72 -7.43
N SER A 148 12.03 3.69 -7.23
CA SER A 148 13.29 3.74 -7.97
C SER A 148 14.27 2.68 -7.48
N HIS A 149 15.20 2.29 -8.35
CA HIS A 149 16.33 1.41 -8.00
C HIS A 149 17.08 1.90 -6.75
N GLU A 150 17.35 3.22 -6.67
CA GLU A 150 18.04 3.82 -5.52
C GLU A 150 17.26 3.66 -4.22
N ASN A 151 15.96 3.96 -4.22
CA ASN A 151 15.11 3.83 -3.04
C ASN A 151 14.91 2.36 -2.65
N PHE A 152 14.75 1.48 -3.64
CA PHE A 152 14.69 0.04 -3.41
C PHE A 152 15.94 -0.46 -2.70
N ASN A 153 17.14 -0.07 -3.16
CA ASN A 153 18.40 -0.44 -2.54
C ASN A 153 18.56 0.12 -1.12
N LYS A 154 18.07 1.35 -0.86
CA LYS A 154 18.06 1.94 0.48
C LYS A 154 17.15 1.17 1.43
N ILE A 155 15.94 0.80 0.98
CA ILE A 155 14.98 -0.01 1.76
C ILE A 155 15.53 -1.40 2.04
N ASN A 156 16.27 -1.96 1.07
CA ASN A 156 16.75 -3.33 1.14
C ASN A 156 18.24 -3.43 1.47
N LYS A 157 18.90 -2.37 1.94
CA LYS A 157 20.29 -2.43 2.39
C LYS A 157 20.51 -3.49 3.47
N GLU A 158 19.53 -3.66 4.35
CA GLU A 158 19.53 -4.73 5.35
C GLU A 158 19.20 -6.10 4.72
N PHE A 159 18.70 -6.11 3.47
CA PHE A 159 18.38 -7.29 2.67
C PHE A 159 19.46 -7.64 1.65
N LYS A 160 20.67 -7.21 1.83
CA LYS A 160 21.84 -7.85 1.16
C LYS A 160 21.93 -9.30 1.62
N ASN A 161 20.80 -9.98 1.55
CA ASN A 161 20.69 -11.38 1.84
C ASN A 161 21.46 -12.12 0.77
N ILE A 162 22.63 -12.60 1.16
CA ILE A 162 23.53 -13.39 0.31
C ILE A 162 22.72 -14.49 -0.41
N GLY A 163 21.71 -15.06 0.23
CA GLY A 163 20.86 -16.08 -0.35
C GLY A 163 19.99 -15.58 -1.52
N PHE A 164 19.37 -14.40 -1.41
CA PHE A 164 18.59 -13.86 -2.52
C PHE A 164 19.47 -13.49 -3.71
N LYS A 165 20.63 -12.88 -3.47
CA LYS A 165 21.58 -12.55 -4.53
C LYS A 165 22.05 -13.82 -5.25
N LYS A 166 22.48 -14.85 -4.52
CA LYS A 166 22.88 -16.14 -5.09
C LYS A 166 21.75 -16.79 -5.91
N PHE A 167 20.52 -16.76 -5.40
CA PHE A 167 19.38 -17.27 -6.14
C PHE A 167 19.16 -16.44 -7.43
N ARG A 168 19.16 -15.12 -7.32
CA ARG A 168 18.95 -14.22 -8.45
C ARG A 168 20.02 -14.39 -9.54
N ASP A 169 21.28 -14.50 -9.15
CA ASP A 169 22.39 -14.70 -10.08
C ASP A 169 22.24 -16.02 -10.87
N LYS A 170 21.65 -17.06 -10.28
CA LYS A 170 21.36 -18.32 -10.97
C LYS A 170 20.21 -18.23 -11.97
N VAL A 171 19.19 -17.40 -11.71
CA VAL A 171 17.94 -17.39 -12.49
C VAL A 171 17.76 -16.14 -13.36
N LYS A 172 18.62 -15.15 -13.27
CA LYS A 172 18.47 -13.84 -13.94
C LYS A 172 18.33 -13.93 -15.47
N ASN A 173 18.90 -14.96 -16.08
CA ASN A 173 18.81 -15.16 -17.51
C ASN A 173 17.50 -15.83 -17.96
N TYR A 174 16.73 -16.37 -17.02
CA TYR A 174 15.50 -17.13 -17.27
C TYR A 174 14.24 -16.40 -16.82
N PHE A 175 14.34 -15.60 -15.73
CA PHE A 175 13.20 -14.97 -15.09
C PHE A 175 13.46 -13.48 -14.92
N ASN A 176 13.02 -12.69 -15.92
CA ASN A 176 13.05 -11.24 -15.88
C ASN A 176 11.65 -10.65 -16.00
N SER A 177 11.47 -9.46 -15.46
CA SER A 177 10.24 -8.68 -15.55
C SER A 177 10.58 -7.19 -15.62
N VAL A 178 9.66 -6.38 -16.10
CA VAL A 178 9.79 -4.92 -16.07
C VAL A 178 10.12 -4.41 -14.66
N GLN A 179 9.57 -5.05 -13.63
CA GLN A 179 9.88 -4.70 -12.24
C GLN A 179 11.31 -5.06 -11.87
N SER A 180 11.79 -6.25 -12.21
CA SER A 180 13.17 -6.65 -11.89
C SER A 180 14.20 -5.77 -12.61
N GLU A 181 13.94 -5.40 -13.85
CA GLU A 181 14.81 -4.47 -14.61
C GLU A 181 14.82 -3.08 -13.97
N ARG A 182 13.65 -2.52 -13.65
CA ARG A 182 13.51 -1.22 -12.97
C ARG A 182 14.23 -1.20 -11.62
N LEU A 183 14.21 -2.29 -10.88
CA LEU A 183 14.82 -2.41 -9.55
C LEU A 183 16.29 -2.85 -9.59
N GLY A 184 16.78 -3.27 -10.74
CA GLY A 184 18.15 -3.77 -10.90
C GLY A 184 18.38 -5.11 -10.15
N ILE A 185 17.41 -6.00 -10.16
CA ILE A 185 17.42 -7.30 -9.50
C ILE A 185 17.10 -8.44 -10.45
#